data_47297f6a3f89414c94a0e14158b535a1
#
_entry.id   47297f6a3f89414c94a0e14158b535a1
#
_cell.length_a   1.000
_cell.length_b   1.000
_cell.length_c   1.000
_cell.angle_alpha   90.00
_cell.angle_beta   90.00
_cell.angle_gamma   90.00
#
_symmetry.space_group_name_H-M   'P 1'
#
loop_
_entity.id
_entity.type
_entity.pdbx_description
1 polymer ?
#
loop_
_entity_poly.entity_id
_entity_poly.type
_entity_poly.pdbx_seq_one_letter_code
_entity_poly.pdbx_strand_id
1 'polypeptide(L)'
;MTAESGDPLPAELRQRAEHELLVRTGFVRVRDLSDRFGVSAVTIRHDLQQLEERQLAKRVHGGAMPLAGSRIERTFEEVMTEQAEQKSAIARVAAGLVSSGETNLLDVATSTAALADELVARTELTELMVFTNGLKIALGLEAAHPRFTIVVTGGTLRPKQHSLVEPLAAPMLDSLRVDTVFIGCNGVDPVAGVTNINLPEAAVKRSMIGAAARCVVVADSSKIGSRALATVCPIDEVDVLITDSGASPTVLDAVRSQGVDVIVADRTTT
;
A
#
# COMPACT_ATOMS: atom_id res chain seq x y z
N MET A 1 17.85 6.57 -42.49
CA MET A 1 16.89 5.75 -41.73
C MET A 1 16.08 6.75 -40.89
N THR A 2 14.90 7.05 -41.36
CA THR A 2 13.98 8.06 -40.82
C THR A 2 13.32 7.50 -39.55
N ALA A 3 13.44 8.26 -38.45
CA ALA A 3 12.72 7.96 -37.21
C ALA A 3 11.21 8.05 -37.48
N GLU A 4 10.49 6.99 -37.16
CA GLU A 4 9.03 6.97 -37.13
C GLU A 4 8.55 7.98 -36.08
N SER A 5 7.99 9.09 -36.53
CA SER A 5 7.24 10.04 -35.72
C SER A 5 5.89 9.40 -35.41
N GLY A 6 5.80 8.69 -34.26
CA GLY A 6 4.52 8.29 -33.72
C GLY A 6 3.65 9.52 -33.46
N ASP A 7 2.37 9.46 -33.85
CA ASP A 7 1.40 10.52 -33.57
C ASP A 7 1.38 10.81 -32.04
N PRO A 8 1.36 12.08 -31.63
CA PRO A 8 1.32 12.44 -30.23
C PRO A 8 0.06 11.86 -29.57
N LEU A 9 0.22 11.33 -28.35
CA LEU A 9 -0.87 10.76 -27.56
C LEU A 9 -2.09 11.70 -27.55
N PRO A 10 -3.31 11.18 -27.74
CA PRO A 10 -4.55 11.96 -27.57
C PRO A 10 -4.57 12.71 -26.23
N ALA A 11 -5.15 13.92 -26.21
CA ALA A 11 -5.07 14.80 -25.05
C ALA A 11 -5.52 14.14 -23.72
N GLU A 12 -6.61 13.39 -23.74
CA GLU A 12 -7.11 12.69 -22.55
C GLU A 12 -6.15 11.62 -22.03
N LEU A 13 -5.56 10.84 -22.92
CA LEU A 13 -4.58 9.81 -22.54
C LEU A 13 -3.28 10.44 -22.04
N ARG A 14 -2.86 11.54 -22.66
CA ARG A 14 -1.68 12.30 -22.22
C ARG A 14 -1.89 12.92 -20.85
N GLN A 15 -3.02 13.60 -20.62
CA GLN A 15 -3.37 14.18 -19.32
C GLN A 15 -3.44 13.14 -18.20
N ARG A 16 -3.95 11.96 -18.53
CA ARG A 16 -3.95 10.84 -17.58
C ARG A 16 -2.53 10.41 -17.21
N ALA A 17 -1.66 10.23 -18.20
CA ALA A 17 -0.27 9.87 -18.00
C ALA A 17 0.54 10.97 -17.27
N GLU A 18 0.27 12.26 -17.55
CA GLU A 18 0.84 13.40 -16.83
C GLU A 18 0.43 13.40 -15.35
N HIS A 19 -0.85 13.15 -15.08
CA HIS A 19 -1.36 13.08 -13.73
C HIS A 19 -0.78 11.87 -12.96
N GLU A 20 -0.68 10.70 -13.56
CA GLU A 20 -0.03 9.53 -12.98
C GLU A 20 1.44 9.81 -12.62
N LEU A 21 2.16 10.48 -13.54
CA LEU A 21 3.55 10.88 -13.29
C LEU A 21 3.65 11.89 -12.14
N LEU A 22 2.76 12.88 -12.12
CA LEU A 22 2.66 13.90 -11.10
C LEU A 22 2.45 13.30 -9.70
N VAL A 23 1.51 12.36 -9.58
CA VAL A 23 1.20 11.67 -8.32
C VAL A 23 2.40 10.82 -7.86
N ARG A 24 3.08 10.16 -8.79
CA ARG A 24 4.23 9.30 -8.50
C ARG A 24 5.46 10.09 -8.05
N THR A 25 5.75 11.22 -8.72
CA THR A 25 6.99 11.99 -8.49
C THR A 25 6.82 13.15 -7.51
N GLY A 26 5.57 13.52 -7.16
CA GLY A 26 5.27 14.65 -6.30
C GLY A 26 5.47 16.02 -6.95
N PHE A 27 6.16 16.11 -8.07
CA PHE A 27 6.37 17.33 -8.86
C PHE A 27 6.77 16.98 -10.29
N VAL A 28 6.21 17.69 -11.28
CA VAL A 28 6.61 17.57 -12.69
C VAL A 28 6.94 18.94 -13.26
N ARG A 29 7.98 19.00 -14.08
CA ARG A 29 8.34 20.22 -14.84
C ARG A 29 7.69 20.19 -16.22
N VAL A 30 7.22 21.35 -16.67
CA VAL A 30 6.68 21.51 -18.02
C VAL A 30 7.66 21.03 -19.10
N ARG A 31 8.95 21.31 -18.92
CA ARG A 31 9.98 20.89 -19.87
C ARG A 31 10.10 19.37 -19.96
N ASP A 32 10.18 18.69 -18.80
CA ASP A 32 10.37 17.24 -18.73
C ASP A 32 9.16 16.49 -19.34
N LEU A 33 7.94 17.04 -19.14
CA LEU A 33 6.72 16.52 -19.76
C LEU A 33 6.71 16.77 -21.27
N SER A 34 7.14 17.97 -21.72
CA SER A 34 7.26 18.33 -23.14
C SER A 34 8.19 17.36 -23.87
N ASP A 35 9.37 17.11 -23.29
CA ASP A 35 10.37 16.19 -23.84
C ASP A 35 9.86 14.74 -23.85
N ARG A 36 9.17 14.32 -22.78
CA ARG A 36 8.65 12.97 -22.63
C ARG A 36 7.50 12.61 -23.58
N PHE A 37 6.57 13.55 -23.78
CA PHE A 37 5.37 13.32 -24.59
C PHE A 37 5.49 13.84 -26.03
N GLY A 38 6.60 14.47 -26.39
CA GLY A 38 6.84 15.00 -27.74
C GLY A 38 5.87 16.11 -28.14
N VAL A 39 5.35 16.88 -27.19
CA VAL A 39 4.41 17.99 -27.44
C VAL A 39 4.98 19.33 -26.93
N SER A 40 4.43 20.45 -27.42
CA SER A 40 4.92 21.76 -27.03
C SER A 40 4.72 22.06 -25.53
N ALA A 41 5.60 22.92 -24.98
CA ALA A 41 5.43 23.42 -23.61
C ALA A 41 4.10 24.19 -23.42
N VAL A 42 3.51 24.72 -24.49
CA VAL A 42 2.18 25.36 -24.45
C VAL A 42 1.10 24.32 -24.28
N THR A 43 1.19 23.20 -25.00
CA THR A 43 0.27 22.05 -24.85
C THR A 43 0.32 21.50 -23.42
N ILE A 44 1.50 21.26 -22.88
CA ILE A 44 1.67 20.78 -21.48
C ILE A 44 1.07 21.77 -20.48
N ARG A 45 1.29 23.09 -20.65
CA ARG A 45 0.66 24.08 -19.74
C ARG A 45 -0.86 24.07 -19.81
N HIS A 46 -1.42 23.83 -20.98
CA HIS A 46 -2.87 23.68 -21.14
C HIS A 46 -3.38 22.39 -20.47
N ASP A 47 -2.69 21.27 -20.66
CA ASP A 47 -3.02 20.00 -20.02
C ASP A 47 -2.95 20.12 -18.48
N LEU A 48 -1.89 20.72 -17.94
CA LEU A 48 -1.76 20.95 -16.50
C LEU A 48 -2.82 21.94 -15.98
N GLN A 49 -3.29 22.90 -16.80
CA GLN A 49 -4.39 23.76 -16.43
C GLN A 49 -5.71 22.99 -16.33
N GLN A 50 -5.98 22.08 -17.27
CA GLN A 50 -7.17 21.24 -17.21
C GLN A 50 -7.13 20.28 -16.01
N LEU A 51 -5.95 19.76 -15.64
CA LEU A 51 -5.78 18.97 -14.41
C LEU A 51 -6.05 19.82 -13.17
N GLU A 52 -5.64 21.08 -13.15
CA GLU A 52 -5.92 22.00 -12.04
C GLU A 52 -7.42 22.34 -11.93
N GLU A 53 -8.09 22.61 -13.05
CA GLU A 53 -9.54 22.85 -13.12
C GLU A 53 -10.37 21.64 -12.61
N ARG A 54 -9.85 20.41 -12.88
CA ARG A 54 -10.41 19.15 -12.35
C ARG A 54 -9.99 18.84 -10.92
N GLN A 55 -9.27 19.73 -10.23
CA GLN A 55 -8.74 19.56 -8.88
C GLN A 55 -7.82 18.33 -8.72
N LEU A 56 -7.10 17.97 -9.77
CA LEU A 56 -6.16 16.85 -9.79
C LEU A 56 -4.70 17.31 -9.60
N ALA A 57 -4.43 18.58 -9.86
CA ALA A 57 -3.10 19.19 -9.75
C ALA A 57 -3.19 20.61 -9.21
N LYS A 58 -2.08 21.11 -8.68
CA LYS A 58 -1.86 22.53 -8.39
C LYS A 58 -0.68 23.01 -9.24
N ARG A 59 -0.91 23.99 -10.09
CA ARG A 59 0.15 24.60 -10.88
C ARG A 59 1.07 25.45 -10.00
N VAL A 60 2.36 25.35 -10.26
CA VAL A 60 3.40 26.14 -9.63
C VAL A 60 4.35 26.68 -10.70
N HIS A 61 5.29 27.56 -10.32
CA HIS A 61 6.23 28.11 -11.30
C HIS A 61 7.06 27.00 -11.97
N GLY A 62 6.92 26.89 -13.30
CA GLY A 62 7.65 25.91 -14.12
C GLY A 62 7.10 24.47 -14.14
N GLY A 63 5.98 24.17 -13.45
CA GLY A 63 5.42 22.81 -13.39
C GLY A 63 4.12 22.69 -12.65
N ALA A 64 3.89 21.51 -12.10
CA ALA A 64 2.74 21.23 -11.23
C ALA A 64 3.11 20.29 -10.08
N MET A 65 2.32 20.36 -9.02
CA MET A 65 2.32 19.45 -7.86
C MET A 65 0.95 18.79 -7.77
N PRO A 66 0.85 17.58 -7.20
CA PRO A 66 -0.47 17.01 -6.90
C PRO A 66 -1.18 17.92 -5.88
N LEU A 67 -2.49 18.08 -6.02
CA LEU A 67 -3.27 18.66 -4.93
C LEU A 67 -3.15 17.76 -3.70
N ALA A 68 -2.91 18.35 -2.55
CA ALA A 68 -2.92 17.63 -1.28
C ALA A 68 -4.31 16.95 -1.14
N GLY A 69 -4.32 15.61 -1.23
CA GLY A 69 -5.54 14.81 -1.24
C GLY A 69 -5.92 14.19 -2.60
N SER A 70 -5.35 14.60 -3.72
CA SER A 70 -5.62 14.03 -5.06
C SER A 70 -4.77 12.79 -5.37
N ARG A 71 -4.49 11.93 -4.37
CA ARG A 71 -3.95 10.61 -4.66
C ARG A 71 -5.05 9.76 -5.28
N ILE A 72 -5.04 9.62 -6.62
CA ILE A 72 -5.86 8.61 -7.28
C ILE A 72 -5.47 7.26 -6.68
N GLU A 73 -6.42 6.62 -6.06
CA GLU A 73 -6.24 5.25 -5.61
C GLU A 73 -6.00 4.36 -6.82
N ARG A 74 -4.84 3.74 -6.88
CA ARG A 74 -4.42 2.82 -7.93
C ARG A 74 -5.05 1.46 -7.69
N THR A 75 -5.17 0.64 -8.74
CA THR A 75 -5.69 -0.71 -8.59
C THR A 75 -4.67 -1.61 -7.85
N PHE A 76 -5.16 -2.67 -7.25
CA PHE A 76 -4.33 -3.67 -6.59
C PHE A 76 -3.26 -4.24 -7.53
N GLU A 77 -3.65 -4.53 -8.79
CA GLU A 77 -2.78 -5.08 -9.83
C GLU A 77 -1.64 -4.11 -10.20
N GLU A 78 -1.95 -2.82 -10.35
CA GLU A 78 -0.94 -1.79 -10.64
C GLU A 78 0.10 -1.68 -9.52
N VAL A 79 -0.35 -1.75 -8.27
CA VAL A 79 0.54 -1.63 -7.11
C VAL A 79 1.29 -2.94 -6.83
N MET A 80 0.71 -4.09 -7.16
CA MET A 80 1.31 -5.40 -6.88
C MET A 80 2.66 -5.59 -7.59
N THR A 81 2.79 -5.09 -8.82
CA THR A 81 4.02 -5.20 -9.62
C THR A 81 5.12 -4.22 -9.20
N GLU A 82 4.78 -3.18 -8.44
CA GLU A 82 5.75 -2.21 -7.94
C GLU A 82 6.46 -2.74 -6.69
N GLN A 83 7.77 -2.48 -6.60
CA GLN A 83 8.58 -2.90 -5.44
C GLN A 83 8.40 -4.39 -5.10
N ALA A 84 8.23 -5.26 -6.12
CA ALA A 84 7.92 -6.68 -5.92
C ALA A 84 9.00 -7.41 -5.11
N GLU A 85 10.28 -7.13 -5.38
CA GLU A 85 11.40 -7.71 -4.64
C GLU A 85 11.41 -7.26 -3.17
N GLN A 86 11.14 -5.98 -2.90
CA GLN A 86 11.06 -5.44 -1.55
C GLN A 86 9.90 -6.07 -0.77
N LYS A 87 8.73 -6.18 -1.41
CA LYS A 87 7.56 -6.82 -0.79
C LYS A 87 7.81 -8.29 -0.49
N SER A 88 8.49 -9.02 -1.38
CA SER A 88 8.88 -10.41 -1.13
C SER A 88 9.87 -10.53 0.03
N ALA A 89 10.86 -9.63 0.13
CA ALA A 89 11.80 -9.62 1.25
C ALA A 89 11.08 -9.34 2.59
N ILE A 90 10.19 -8.33 2.61
CA ILE A 90 9.34 -7.98 3.76
C ILE A 90 8.45 -9.16 4.15
N ALA A 91 7.82 -9.81 3.16
CA ALA A 91 6.91 -10.93 3.36
C ALA A 91 7.62 -12.14 4.01
N ARG A 92 8.83 -12.47 3.59
CA ARG A 92 9.65 -13.55 4.19
C ARG A 92 9.95 -13.28 5.67
N VAL A 93 10.32 -12.05 6.01
CA VAL A 93 10.56 -11.65 7.39
C VAL A 93 9.25 -11.73 8.19
N ALA A 94 8.15 -11.21 7.65
CA ALA A 94 6.84 -11.24 8.28
C ALA A 94 6.35 -12.69 8.50
N ALA A 95 6.52 -13.58 7.51
CA ALA A 95 6.18 -14.99 7.62
C ALA A 95 6.98 -15.70 8.72
N GLY A 96 8.22 -15.28 8.97
CA GLY A 96 9.05 -15.77 10.07
C GLY A 96 8.51 -15.45 11.47
N LEU A 97 7.57 -14.51 11.60
CA LEU A 97 6.91 -14.16 12.86
C LEU A 97 5.68 -15.02 13.14
N VAL A 98 5.25 -15.86 12.20
CA VAL A 98 4.04 -16.70 12.31
C VAL A 98 4.43 -18.12 12.71
N SER A 99 3.71 -18.66 13.70
CA SER A 99 3.88 -20.03 14.21
C SER A 99 2.62 -20.87 14.02
N SER A 100 2.76 -22.19 13.95
CA SER A 100 1.62 -23.11 13.86
C SER A 100 0.66 -22.95 15.02
N GLY A 101 -0.64 -23.06 14.75
CA GLY A 101 -1.71 -22.92 15.75
C GLY A 101 -2.14 -21.47 16.03
N GLU A 102 -1.47 -20.47 15.46
CA GLU A 102 -1.83 -19.06 15.68
C GLU A 102 -3.03 -18.60 14.87
N THR A 103 -3.67 -17.55 15.36
CA THR A 103 -4.72 -16.80 14.69
C THR A 103 -4.16 -15.50 14.16
N ASN A 104 -4.31 -15.26 12.86
CA ASN A 104 -3.74 -14.10 12.19
C ASN A 104 -4.80 -13.32 11.42
N LEU A 105 -4.72 -12.00 11.46
CA LEU A 105 -5.45 -11.09 10.57
C LEU A 105 -4.52 -10.56 9.47
N LEU A 106 -4.89 -10.76 8.22
CA LEU A 106 -4.18 -10.21 7.07
C LEU A 106 -5.07 -9.14 6.40
N ASP A 107 -4.66 -7.89 6.51
CA ASP A 107 -5.32 -6.79 5.84
C ASP A 107 -5.12 -6.83 4.32
N VAL A 108 -6.06 -6.27 3.57
CA VAL A 108 -5.93 -6.13 2.12
C VAL A 108 -4.82 -5.15 1.75
N ALA A 109 -3.68 -5.65 1.32
CA ALA A 109 -2.60 -4.88 0.74
C ALA A 109 -1.72 -5.77 -0.13
N THR A 110 -0.90 -5.19 -1.01
CA THR A 110 -0.01 -5.98 -1.86
C THR A 110 1.17 -6.60 -1.08
N SER A 111 1.61 -5.97 0.02
CA SER A 111 2.63 -6.55 0.90
C SER A 111 2.09 -7.71 1.74
N THR A 112 0.84 -7.64 2.18
CA THR A 112 0.18 -8.75 2.89
C THR A 112 -0.24 -9.87 1.96
N ALA A 113 -0.52 -9.59 0.69
CA ALA A 113 -0.67 -10.62 -0.33
C ALA A 113 0.63 -11.41 -0.55
N ALA A 114 1.77 -10.71 -0.64
CA ALA A 114 3.07 -11.37 -0.70
C ALA A 114 3.34 -12.22 0.56
N LEU A 115 2.92 -11.74 1.76
CA LEU A 115 2.98 -12.53 3.00
C LEU A 115 2.11 -13.79 2.89
N ALA A 116 0.91 -13.69 2.34
CA ALA A 116 0.04 -14.86 2.16
C ALA A 116 0.70 -15.92 1.26
N ASP A 117 1.36 -15.51 0.18
CA ASP A 117 2.11 -16.41 -0.70
C ASP A 117 3.28 -17.10 0.04
N GLU A 118 4.03 -16.36 0.87
CA GLU A 118 5.11 -16.93 1.70
C GLU A 118 4.57 -17.91 2.77
N LEU A 119 3.41 -17.62 3.40
CA LEU A 119 2.78 -18.54 4.35
C LEU A 119 2.36 -19.85 3.67
N VAL A 120 1.80 -19.78 2.46
CA VAL A 120 1.45 -20.98 1.68
C VAL A 120 2.68 -21.82 1.37
N ALA A 121 3.80 -21.19 1.01
CA ALA A 121 5.08 -21.86 0.68
C ALA A 121 5.72 -22.55 1.89
N ARG A 122 5.44 -22.10 3.11
CA ARG A 122 5.93 -22.69 4.36
C ARG A 122 5.11 -23.92 4.74
N THR A 123 5.47 -25.06 4.18
CA THR A 123 4.71 -26.32 4.31
C THR A 123 4.69 -26.89 5.74
N GLU A 124 5.62 -26.47 6.59
CA GLU A 124 5.69 -26.82 8.01
C GLU A 124 4.64 -26.12 8.88
N LEU A 125 4.06 -25.02 8.42
CA LEU A 125 2.99 -24.33 9.14
C LEU A 125 1.67 -25.10 9.03
N THR A 126 1.05 -25.37 10.16
CA THR A 126 -0.21 -26.09 10.28
C THR A 126 -1.14 -25.42 11.29
N GLU A 127 -2.43 -25.72 11.18
CA GLU A 127 -3.45 -25.26 12.13
C GLU A 127 -3.57 -23.75 12.25
N LEU A 128 -3.16 -23.00 11.19
CA LEU A 128 -3.38 -21.56 11.19
C LEU A 128 -4.85 -21.22 10.94
N MET A 129 -5.34 -20.23 11.68
CA MET A 129 -6.59 -19.56 11.36
C MET A 129 -6.28 -18.16 10.84
N VAL A 130 -6.65 -17.89 9.58
CA VAL A 130 -6.36 -16.62 8.91
C VAL A 130 -7.65 -15.89 8.59
N PHE A 131 -7.83 -14.72 9.15
CA PHE A 131 -8.90 -13.79 8.82
C PHE A 131 -8.39 -12.77 7.83
N THR A 132 -9.20 -12.38 6.85
CA THR A 132 -8.83 -11.34 5.89
C THR A 132 -10.04 -10.62 5.32
N ASN A 133 -9.89 -9.33 5.03
CA ASN A 133 -10.85 -8.54 4.24
C ASN A 133 -10.47 -8.47 2.76
N GLY A 134 -9.41 -9.15 2.33
CA GLY A 134 -8.90 -9.18 0.97
C GLY A 134 -9.31 -10.45 0.22
N LEU A 135 -10.15 -10.32 -0.81
CA LEU A 135 -10.62 -11.49 -1.58
C LEU A 135 -9.46 -12.20 -2.31
N LYS A 136 -8.49 -11.47 -2.86
CA LYS A 136 -7.31 -12.06 -3.50
C LYS A 136 -6.42 -12.80 -2.52
N ILE A 137 -6.28 -12.28 -1.31
CA ILE A 137 -5.53 -12.93 -0.23
C ILE A 137 -6.21 -14.23 0.16
N ALA A 138 -7.54 -14.22 0.35
CA ALA A 138 -8.30 -15.41 0.69
C ALA A 138 -8.16 -16.51 -0.38
N LEU A 139 -8.29 -16.15 -1.65
CA LEU A 139 -8.12 -17.08 -2.78
C LEU A 139 -6.68 -17.62 -2.88
N GLY A 140 -5.66 -16.79 -2.62
CA GLY A 140 -4.26 -17.23 -2.60
C GLY A 140 -4.00 -18.24 -1.50
N LEU A 141 -4.57 -18.05 -0.31
CA LEU A 141 -4.43 -18.94 0.83
C LEU A 141 -5.16 -20.27 0.66
N GLU A 142 -6.15 -20.38 -0.25
CA GLU A 142 -6.90 -21.62 -0.52
C GLU A 142 -5.98 -22.80 -0.83
N ALA A 143 -4.84 -22.56 -1.47
CA ALA A 143 -3.83 -23.57 -1.76
C ALA A 143 -3.23 -24.25 -0.51
N ALA A 144 -3.36 -23.63 0.67
CA ALA A 144 -2.88 -24.20 1.93
C ALA A 144 -3.94 -25.06 2.67
N HIS A 145 -5.16 -25.22 2.13
CA HIS A 145 -6.15 -26.12 2.73
C HIS A 145 -5.68 -27.59 2.67
N PRO A 146 -5.84 -28.41 3.72
CA PRO A 146 -6.56 -28.14 4.97
C PRO A 146 -5.66 -27.59 6.13
N ARG A 147 -4.39 -27.26 5.86
CA ARG A 147 -3.47 -26.74 6.89
C ARG A 147 -3.94 -25.42 7.50
N PHE A 148 -4.63 -24.60 6.71
CA PHE A 148 -5.14 -23.30 7.12
C PHE A 148 -6.66 -23.27 7.07
N THR A 149 -7.27 -22.67 8.09
CA THR A 149 -8.67 -22.25 8.09
C THR A 149 -8.72 -20.78 7.70
N ILE A 150 -9.43 -20.46 6.60
CA ILE A 150 -9.50 -19.12 6.06
C ILE A 150 -10.90 -18.57 6.30
N VAL A 151 -10.97 -17.40 6.91
CA VAL A 151 -12.21 -16.69 7.19
C VAL A 151 -12.17 -15.32 6.54
N VAL A 152 -13.14 -15.05 5.67
CA VAL A 152 -13.27 -13.75 5.00
C VAL A 152 -14.24 -12.87 5.79
N THR A 153 -13.85 -11.63 6.10
CA THR A 153 -14.76 -10.67 6.71
C THR A 153 -15.91 -10.36 5.76
N GLY A 154 -17.07 -10.09 6.26
CA GLY A 154 -18.16 -9.56 5.44
C GLY A 154 -17.91 -8.10 5.03
N GLY A 155 -18.82 -7.55 4.22
CA GLY A 155 -18.79 -6.13 3.87
C GLY A 155 -19.09 -5.83 2.41
N THR A 156 -18.98 -4.55 2.06
CA THR A 156 -19.14 -4.05 0.70
C THR A 156 -17.83 -4.21 -0.08
N LEU A 157 -17.91 -4.82 -1.25
CA LEU A 157 -16.77 -5.00 -2.13
C LEU A 157 -16.31 -3.67 -2.75
N ARG A 158 -15.03 -3.37 -2.61
CA ARG A 158 -14.31 -2.33 -3.36
C ARG A 158 -13.51 -2.98 -4.48
N PRO A 159 -13.96 -2.90 -5.74
CA PRO A 159 -13.37 -3.65 -6.86
C PRO A 159 -11.90 -3.31 -7.13
N LYS A 160 -11.49 -2.02 -6.97
CA LYS A 160 -10.11 -1.58 -7.22
C LYS A 160 -9.06 -2.27 -6.35
N GLN A 161 -9.43 -2.60 -5.11
CA GLN A 161 -8.53 -3.22 -4.15
C GLN A 161 -8.90 -4.67 -3.83
N HIS A 162 -10.00 -5.19 -4.37
CA HIS A 162 -10.57 -6.46 -3.96
C HIS A 162 -10.79 -6.56 -2.45
N SER A 163 -11.08 -5.42 -1.83
CA SER A 163 -11.26 -5.30 -0.38
C SER A 163 -12.73 -5.30 0.01
N LEU A 164 -13.02 -5.90 1.17
CA LEU A 164 -14.31 -5.79 1.84
C LEU A 164 -14.22 -4.72 2.92
N VAL A 165 -15.19 -3.81 2.91
CA VAL A 165 -15.29 -2.72 3.88
C VAL A 165 -16.68 -2.73 4.53
N GLU A 166 -16.93 -1.77 5.43
CA GLU A 166 -18.22 -1.65 6.13
C GLU A 166 -19.45 -1.95 5.24
N PRO A 167 -20.60 -2.32 5.87
CA PRO A 167 -20.90 -2.24 7.31
C PRO A 167 -20.68 -3.54 8.10
N LEU A 168 -20.30 -4.65 7.50
CA LEU A 168 -20.25 -5.96 8.19
C LEU A 168 -18.88 -6.28 8.78
N ALA A 169 -17.82 -5.63 8.35
CA ALA A 169 -16.46 -5.93 8.78
C ALA A 169 -16.25 -5.61 10.29
N ALA A 170 -16.61 -4.41 10.75
CA ALA A 170 -16.37 -4.00 12.13
C ALA A 170 -17.11 -4.87 13.17
N PRO A 171 -18.43 -5.16 13.05
CA PRO A 171 -19.10 -6.02 14.02
C PRO A 171 -18.49 -7.41 14.17
N MET A 172 -17.97 -7.98 13.07
CA MET A 172 -17.25 -9.24 13.12
C MET A 172 -15.92 -9.09 13.87
N LEU A 173 -15.12 -8.10 13.49
CA LEU A 173 -13.79 -7.86 14.07
C LEU A 173 -13.87 -7.53 15.56
N ASP A 174 -14.87 -6.78 16.00
CA ASP A 174 -15.08 -6.42 17.42
C ASP A 174 -15.31 -7.66 18.31
N SER A 175 -15.81 -8.75 17.73
CA SER A 175 -16.03 -10.03 18.41
C SER A 175 -14.81 -10.94 18.48
N LEU A 176 -13.71 -10.59 17.76
CA LEU A 176 -12.51 -11.41 17.66
C LEU A 176 -11.44 -11.01 18.68
N ARG A 177 -10.60 -11.98 19.00
CA ARG A 177 -9.30 -11.77 19.64
C ARG A 177 -8.31 -12.67 18.91
N VAL A 178 -7.36 -12.07 18.20
CA VAL A 178 -6.36 -12.79 17.40
C VAL A 178 -4.95 -12.49 17.92
N ASP A 179 -4.01 -13.36 17.60
CA ASP A 179 -2.63 -13.22 18.09
C ASP A 179 -1.93 -12.06 17.36
N THR A 180 -1.99 -12.02 16.04
CA THR A 180 -1.24 -11.03 15.25
C THR A 180 -2.10 -10.48 14.12
N VAL A 181 -2.02 -9.16 13.90
CA VAL A 181 -2.51 -8.52 12.69
C VAL A 181 -1.34 -8.01 11.85
N PHE A 182 -1.41 -8.26 10.54
CA PHE A 182 -0.48 -7.71 9.55
C PHE A 182 -1.20 -6.63 8.73
N ILE A 183 -0.72 -5.40 8.83
CA ILE A 183 -1.33 -4.21 8.23
C ILE A 183 -0.42 -3.66 7.12
N GLY A 184 -0.98 -3.54 5.92
CA GLY A 184 -0.39 -2.70 4.88
C GLY A 184 -0.91 -1.27 4.95
N CYS A 185 -0.18 -0.32 4.37
CA CYS A 185 -0.54 1.09 4.44
C CYS A 185 -0.07 1.90 3.22
N ASN A 186 -0.51 3.16 3.16
CA ASN A 186 -0.02 4.11 2.15
C ASN A 186 1.03 5.08 2.71
N GLY A 187 1.21 5.13 4.02
CA GLY A 187 2.25 5.93 4.65
C GLY A 187 2.47 5.55 6.11
N VAL A 188 3.73 5.64 6.54
CA VAL A 188 4.19 5.51 7.93
C VAL A 188 5.01 6.74 8.26
N ASP A 189 4.59 7.50 9.26
CA ASP A 189 5.25 8.72 9.68
C ASP A 189 5.33 8.75 11.22
N PRO A 190 6.47 9.13 11.83
CA PRO A 190 6.64 9.09 13.28
C PRO A 190 5.67 10.01 14.04
N VAL A 191 5.07 11.00 13.38
CA VAL A 191 4.13 11.95 14.00
C VAL A 191 2.67 11.64 13.59
N ALA A 192 2.42 11.37 12.30
CA ALA A 192 1.08 11.10 11.78
C ALA A 192 0.62 9.65 11.99
N GLY A 193 1.53 8.76 12.38
CA GLY A 193 1.24 7.34 12.53
C GLY A 193 1.15 6.60 11.20
N VAL A 194 0.41 5.50 11.21
CA VAL A 194 0.08 4.69 10.03
C VAL A 194 -1.11 5.33 9.33
N THR A 195 -1.00 5.53 8.02
CA THR A 195 -1.99 6.29 7.25
C THR A 195 -2.42 5.58 5.97
N ASN A 196 -3.67 5.80 5.54
CA ASN A 196 -4.26 5.20 4.34
C ASN A 196 -4.91 6.27 3.45
N ILE A 197 -4.97 6.03 2.14
CA ILE A 197 -5.64 6.93 1.19
C ILE A 197 -7.15 6.89 1.35
N ASN A 198 -7.71 5.72 1.65
CA ASN A 198 -9.13 5.45 1.64
C ASN A 198 -9.69 5.37 3.06
N LEU A 199 -10.72 6.20 3.34
CA LEU A 199 -11.35 6.28 4.67
C LEU A 199 -12.05 4.96 5.09
N PRO A 200 -12.89 4.32 4.25
CA PRO A 200 -13.49 3.03 4.58
C PRO A 200 -12.47 1.94 4.91
N GLU A 201 -11.37 1.84 4.16
CA GLU A 201 -10.32 0.87 4.47
C GLU A 201 -9.57 1.21 5.76
N ALA A 202 -9.28 2.51 6.00
CA ALA A 202 -8.66 2.92 7.25
C ALA A 202 -9.52 2.56 8.47
N ALA A 203 -10.85 2.63 8.35
CA ALA A 203 -11.76 2.21 9.41
C ALA A 203 -11.66 0.71 9.69
N VAL A 204 -11.69 -0.14 8.65
CA VAL A 204 -11.54 -1.60 8.82
C VAL A 204 -10.17 -1.96 9.41
N LYS A 205 -9.08 -1.36 8.93
CA LYS A 205 -7.73 -1.57 9.48
C LYS A 205 -7.67 -1.23 10.98
N ARG A 206 -8.32 -0.16 11.39
CA ARG A 206 -8.41 0.23 12.81
C ARG A 206 -9.13 -0.82 13.65
N SER A 207 -10.27 -1.34 13.17
CA SER A 207 -10.97 -2.44 13.83
C SER A 207 -10.12 -3.72 13.87
N MET A 208 -9.34 -4.02 12.83
CA MET A 208 -8.41 -5.16 12.81
C MET A 208 -7.32 -5.01 13.88
N ILE A 209 -6.72 -3.82 14.02
CA ILE A 209 -5.71 -3.55 15.06
C ILE A 209 -6.32 -3.74 16.45
N GLY A 210 -7.53 -3.22 16.71
CA GLY A 210 -8.23 -3.38 17.97
C GLY A 210 -8.59 -4.82 18.33
N ALA A 211 -8.66 -5.73 17.34
CA ALA A 211 -8.95 -7.15 17.53
C ALA A 211 -7.69 -7.99 17.84
N ALA A 212 -6.48 -7.46 17.64
CA ALA A 212 -5.23 -8.20 17.72
C ALA A 212 -4.44 -7.89 18.98
N ALA A 213 -3.71 -8.90 19.47
CA ALA A 213 -2.76 -8.72 20.57
C ALA A 213 -1.43 -8.08 20.12
N ARG A 214 -1.06 -8.23 18.83
CA ARG A 214 0.16 -7.70 18.24
C ARG A 214 -0.13 -7.09 16.90
N CYS A 215 0.33 -5.85 16.67
CA CYS A 215 0.22 -5.12 15.41
C CYS A 215 1.56 -5.10 14.66
N VAL A 216 1.59 -5.71 13.49
CA VAL A 216 2.74 -5.74 12.58
C VAL A 216 2.41 -4.94 11.31
N VAL A 217 3.12 -3.85 11.09
CA VAL A 217 3.00 -3.07 9.85
C VAL A 217 4.02 -3.55 8.83
N VAL A 218 3.57 -3.88 7.62
CA VAL A 218 4.40 -4.32 6.50
C VAL A 218 4.34 -3.25 5.39
N ALA A 219 5.45 -2.54 5.18
CA ALA A 219 5.48 -1.38 4.29
C ALA A 219 6.82 -1.26 3.58
N ASP A 220 6.82 -1.19 2.24
CA ASP A 220 8.03 -0.90 1.49
C ASP A 220 8.54 0.53 1.77
N SER A 221 9.83 0.76 1.50
CA SER A 221 10.52 2.04 1.80
C SER A 221 9.84 3.27 1.19
N SER A 222 9.08 3.13 0.11
CA SER A 222 8.36 4.25 -0.52
C SER A 222 7.23 4.81 0.36
N LYS A 223 6.80 4.06 1.39
CA LYS A 223 5.76 4.46 2.34
C LYS A 223 6.35 5.12 3.58
N ILE A 224 7.63 4.91 3.87
CA ILE A 224 8.31 5.42 5.07
C ILE A 224 8.56 6.92 4.94
N GLY A 225 8.12 7.70 5.94
CA GLY A 225 8.11 9.16 5.93
C GLY A 225 6.97 9.78 5.12
N SER A 226 6.06 8.97 4.56
CA SER A 226 4.90 9.44 3.79
C SER A 226 3.66 9.54 4.66
N ARG A 227 2.76 10.46 4.29
CA ARG A 227 1.45 10.65 4.96
C ARG A 227 0.33 10.56 3.94
N ALA A 228 -0.74 9.86 4.29
CA ALA A 228 -1.96 9.76 3.50
C ALA A 228 -3.14 10.44 4.21
N LEU A 229 -4.32 10.42 3.59
CA LEU A 229 -5.50 11.18 4.03
C LEU A 229 -6.01 10.76 5.42
N ALA A 230 -6.11 9.46 5.64
CA ALA A 230 -6.77 8.90 6.82
C ALA A 230 -5.74 8.26 7.76
N THR A 231 -5.77 8.61 9.03
CA THR A 231 -5.00 7.91 10.06
C THR A 231 -5.64 6.56 10.35
N VAL A 232 -4.86 5.50 10.30
CA VAL A 232 -5.24 4.15 10.73
C VAL A 232 -5.03 4.01 12.23
N CYS A 233 -3.81 4.25 12.71
CA CYS A 233 -3.47 4.28 14.13
C CYS A 233 -2.30 5.25 14.38
N PRO A 234 -2.11 5.75 15.60
CA PRO A 234 -0.88 6.39 16.02
C PRO A 234 0.29 5.40 15.96
N ILE A 235 1.52 5.92 15.91
CA ILE A 235 2.70 5.07 15.68
C ILE A 235 3.02 4.17 16.88
N ASP A 236 2.71 4.59 18.08
CA ASP A 236 2.91 3.88 19.34
C ASP A 236 1.93 2.71 19.56
N GLU A 237 0.91 2.55 18.70
CA GLU A 237 0.07 1.35 18.63
C GLU A 237 0.67 0.25 17.73
N VAL A 238 1.82 0.49 17.10
CA VAL A 238 2.51 -0.47 16.25
C VAL A 238 3.59 -1.18 17.06
N ASP A 239 3.50 -2.50 17.17
CA ASP A 239 4.54 -3.29 17.87
C ASP A 239 5.76 -3.50 16.98
N VAL A 240 5.53 -3.80 15.69
CA VAL A 240 6.60 -4.10 14.73
C VAL A 240 6.35 -3.39 13.40
N LEU A 241 7.36 -2.73 12.88
CA LEU A 241 7.41 -2.25 11.50
C LEU A 241 8.44 -3.07 10.72
N ILE A 242 7.99 -3.72 9.64
CA ILE A 242 8.89 -4.40 8.70
C ILE A 242 8.95 -3.58 7.42
N THR A 243 10.16 -3.20 7.02
CA THR A 243 10.42 -2.43 5.80
C THR A 243 11.68 -2.93 5.10
N ASP A 244 12.02 -2.38 3.94
CA ASP A 244 13.23 -2.71 3.19
C ASP A 244 14.35 -1.67 3.39
N SER A 245 15.56 -2.02 2.95
CA SER A 245 16.77 -1.20 3.11
C SER A 245 16.77 0.15 2.37
N GLY A 246 15.76 0.42 1.51
CA GLY A 246 15.57 1.73 0.87
C GLY A 246 14.96 2.80 1.78
N ALA A 247 14.52 2.45 2.98
CA ALA A 247 13.92 3.39 3.92
C ALA A 247 14.96 4.35 4.54
N SER A 248 14.55 5.61 4.77
CA SER A 248 15.42 6.63 5.40
C SER A 248 15.80 6.23 6.83
N PRO A 249 17.09 6.09 7.16
CA PRO A 249 17.54 5.77 8.51
C PRO A 249 17.01 6.76 9.56
N THR A 250 17.01 8.05 9.24
CA THR A 250 16.53 9.10 10.14
C THR A 250 15.05 8.92 10.49
N VAL A 251 14.22 8.51 9.53
CA VAL A 251 12.80 8.27 9.78
C VAL A 251 12.62 6.98 10.61
N LEU A 252 13.40 5.93 10.31
CA LEU A 252 13.37 4.69 11.09
C LEU A 252 13.78 4.91 12.54
N ASP A 253 14.81 5.71 12.78
CA ASP A 253 15.25 6.04 14.13
C ASP A 253 14.19 6.84 14.91
N ALA A 254 13.48 7.76 14.23
CA ALA A 254 12.35 8.47 14.81
C ALA A 254 11.18 7.52 15.15
N VAL A 255 10.92 6.50 14.32
CA VAL A 255 9.90 5.45 14.59
C VAL A 255 10.35 4.59 15.80
N ARG A 256 11.60 4.13 15.84
CA ARG A 256 12.15 3.36 16.98
C ARG A 256 12.04 4.13 18.30
N SER A 257 12.25 5.46 18.26
CA SER A 257 12.15 6.30 19.46
C SER A 257 10.74 6.35 20.07
N GLN A 258 9.71 5.94 19.31
CA GLN A 258 8.33 5.81 19.78
C GLN A 258 8.01 4.40 20.36
N GLY A 259 9.03 3.52 20.49
CA GLY A 259 8.87 2.18 21.06
C GLY A 259 8.58 1.06 20.04
N VAL A 260 8.57 1.38 18.75
CA VAL A 260 8.31 0.39 17.68
C VAL A 260 9.56 -0.43 17.41
N ASP A 261 9.43 -1.77 17.36
CA ASP A 261 10.49 -2.64 16.85
C ASP A 261 10.56 -2.54 15.32
N VAL A 262 11.70 -2.09 14.78
CA VAL A 262 11.86 -1.87 13.34
C VAL A 262 12.81 -2.90 12.75
N ILE A 263 12.27 -3.79 11.94
CA ILE A 263 13.01 -4.82 11.22
C ILE A 263 13.20 -4.37 9.77
N VAL A 264 14.46 -4.33 9.33
CA VAL A 264 14.81 -4.01 7.94
C VAL A 264 15.08 -5.32 7.21
N ALA A 265 14.24 -5.63 6.24
CA ALA A 265 14.39 -6.83 5.42
C ALA A 265 15.51 -6.61 4.38
N ASP A 266 16.49 -7.49 4.40
CA ASP A 266 17.57 -7.49 3.41
C ASP A 266 17.11 -8.18 2.12
N ARG A 267 17.58 -7.66 1.00
CA ARG A 267 17.52 -8.38 -0.28
C ARG A 267 18.43 -9.59 -0.16
N THR A 268 17.87 -10.77 -0.01
CA THR A 268 18.68 -11.99 -0.12
C THR A 268 19.18 -12.07 -1.56
N THR A 269 20.46 -11.84 -1.75
CA THR A 269 21.13 -12.22 -3.00
C THR A 269 21.03 -13.73 -3.10
N THR A 270 20.26 -14.23 -4.07
CA THR A 270 20.18 -15.67 -4.42
C THR A 270 21.49 -16.12 -5.00
#